data_b1bec04a05dcfee710b5e455f9f4d29a
#
_entry.id   b1bec04a05dcfee710b5e455f9f4d29a
#
_cell.length_a   1.000
_cell.length_b   1.000
_cell.length_c   1.000
_cell.angle_alpha   90.00
_cell.angle_beta   90.00
_cell.angle_gamma   90.00
#
_symmetry.space_group_name_H-M   'P 1'
#
loop_
_entity.id
_entity.type
_entity.pdbx_description
1 polymer ?
#
loop_
_entity_poly.entity_id
_entity_poly.type
_entity_poly.pdbx_seq_one_letter_code
_entity_poly.pdbx_strand_id
1 'polypeptide(L)'
;LRLVKGAYWDSEIKQSQQWGLDSSPVFTRKEGTDTSYLACARYLLSEHTRGVIYPQFASHNAHTVTCILALADAAKTPRDFEFQRLHGMGDALYDTVIEQHRQTVRIYAPVGAHKDLLPYLVRRLLENGANTSFVHQLVDPSVPVESLIDHPVTQLRKFASLANDKIPLPPALFGSVRKNSQGLNMNISAAMQALELAYQPHLNRQWHAAPVINGEKLNGYTQEVRCPYQQSKVLGTAQFASAAQAGQALDALAVAWPRWNATPVEQRAAIFERLADLLEVQR
;
A
#
# COMPACT_ATOMS: atom_id res chain seq x y z
N LEU A 1 0.37 -19.55 14.21
CA LEU A 1 0.30 -18.20 13.60
C LEU A 1 1.58 -17.44 13.91
N ARG A 2 2.20 -16.84 12.91
CA ARG A 2 3.40 -16.01 13.08
C ARG A 2 3.05 -14.53 13.08
N LEU A 3 3.41 -13.82 14.15
CA LEU A 3 3.30 -12.37 14.24
C LEU A 3 4.63 -11.73 13.84
N VAL A 4 4.56 -10.78 12.90
CA VAL A 4 5.70 -10.04 12.36
C VAL A 4 5.38 -8.54 12.31
N LYS A 5 6.40 -7.68 12.30
CA LYS A 5 6.24 -6.23 12.08
C LYS A 5 6.08 -5.87 10.61
N GLY A 6 6.43 -6.79 9.70
CA GLY A 6 6.37 -6.63 8.25
C GLY A 6 7.70 -6.18 7.65
N ALA A 7 7.90 -6.51 6.37
CA ALA A 7 9.13 -6.21 5.62
C ALA A 7 8.89 -5.40 4.34
N TYR A 8 7.66 -4.96 4.09
CA TYR A 8 7.26 -4.36 2.82
C TYR A 8 6.73 -2.93 2.98
N TRP A 9 7.14 -2.24 4.05
CA TRP A 9 6.65 -0.90 4.36
C TRP A 9 6.81 0.09 3.20
N ASP A 10 8.01 0.13 2.58
CA ASP A 10 8.27 1.02 1.45
C ASP A 10 7.40 0.71 0.24
N SER A 11 7.23 -0.58 -0.06
CA SER A 11 6.40 -1.04 -1.18
C SER A 11 4.94 -0.66 -0.98
N GLU A 12 4.40 -0.83 0.23
CA GLU A 12 3.02 -0.50 0.57
C GLU A 12 2.74 1.01 0.45
N ILE A 13 3.69 1.84 0.93
CA ILE A 13 3.59 3.30 0.78
C ILE A 13 3.60 3.69 -0.70
N LYS A 14 4.58 3.18 -1.47
CA LYS A 14 4.71 3.49 -2.90
C LYS A 14 3.52 3.02 -3.72
N GLN A 15 3.02 1.83 -3.45
CA GLN A 15 1.86 1.28 -4.13
C GLN A 15 0.60 2.09 -3.85
N SER A 16 0.39 2.51 -2.60
CA SER A 16 -0.72 3.39 -2.24
C SER A 16 -0.65 4.74 -2.96
N GLN A 17 0.56 5.32 -3.09
CA GLN A 17 0.80 6.55 -3.84
C GLN A 17 0.54 6.35 -5.34
N GLN A 18 1.01 5.25 -5.93
CA GLN A 18 0.80 4.91 -7.33
C GLN A 18 -0.68 4.69 -7.67
N TRP A 19 -1.41 4.05 -6.77
CA TRP A 19 -2.83 3.78 -6.95
C TRP A 19 -3.73 4.96 -6.56
N GLY A 20 -3.17 6.05 -6.03
CA GLY A 20 -3.92 7.22 -5.62
C GLY A 20 -4.94 6.93 -4.53
N LEU A 21 -4.62 6.06 -3.58
CA LEU A 21 -5.50 5.71 -2.48
C LEU A 21 -5.59 6.87 -1.48
N ASP A 22 -6.63 6.88 -0.64
CA ASP A 22 -6.82 7.92 0.38
C ASP A 22 -5.75 7.87 1.47
N SER A 23 -5.21 6.68 1.74
CA SER A 23 -4.17 6.45 2.75
C SER A 23 -3.37 5.20 2.42
N SER A 24 -2.35 4.90 3.23
CA SER A 24 -1.61 3.64 3.15
C SER A 24 -2.13 2.62 4.17
N PRO A 25 -2.05 1.30 3.88
CA PRO A 25 -2.51 0.24 4.78
C PRO A 25 -1.55 -0.02 5.95
N VAL A 26 -0.40 0.66 5.98
CA VAL A 26 0.65 0.47 6.99
C VAL A 26 0.77 1.69 7.89
N PHE A 27 1.22 1.50 9.12
CA PHE A 27 1.55 2.61 10.00
C PHE A 27 2.72 3.40 9.43
N THR A 28 2.62 4.72 9.44
CA THR A 28 3.65 5.61 8.92
C THR A 28 4.69 6.00 9.97
N ARG A 29 4.48 5.60 11.24
CA ARG A 29 5.46 5.71 12.33
C ARG A 29 5.78 4.32 12.89
N LYS A 30 7.06 4.09 13.18
CA LYS A 30 7.54 2.82 13.74
C LYS A 30 6.87 2.49 15.08
N GLU A 31 6.66 3.49 15.91
CA GLU A 31 6.02 3.37 17.22
C GLU A 31 4.57 2.86 17.11
N GLY A 32 3.88 3.20 16.01
CA GLY A 32 2.56 2.66 15.69
C GLY A 32 2.61 1.15 15.43
N THR A 33 3.58 0.71 14.64
CA THR A 33 3.82 -0.72 14.37
C THR A 33 4.19 -1.47 15.64
N ASP A 34 5.11 -0.92 16.45
CA ASP A 34 5.55 -1.54 17.69
C ASP A 34 4.40 -1.66 18.71
N THR A 35 3.56 -0.63 18.81
CA THR A 35 2.36 -0.64 19.66
C THR A 35 1.36 -1.70 19.21
N SER A 36 1.06 -1.75 17.92
CA SER A 36 0.15 -2.74 17.34
C SER A 36 0.67 -4.16 17.52
N TYR A 37 1.97 -4.36 17.33
CA TYR A 37 2.60 -5.67 17.54
C TYR A 37 2.40 -6.17 18.99
N LEU A 38 2.66 -5.32 19.99
CA LEU A 38 2.47 -5.68 21.40
C LEU A 38 1.00 -5.90 21.77
N ALA A 39 0.08 -5.13 21.20
CA ALA A 39 -1.35 -5.35 21.37
C ALA A 39 -1.80 -6.70 20.79
N CYS A 40 -1.33 -7.05 19.59
CA CYS A 40 -1.57 -8.36 18.98
C CYS A 40 -0.93 -9.49 19.79
N ALA A 41 0.30 -9.30 20.29
CA ALA A 41 0.98 -10.28 21.13
C ALA A 41 0.18 -10.56 22.42
N ARG A 42 -0.30 -9.51 23.08
CA ARG A 42 -1.17 -9.62 24.26
C ARG A 42 -2.45 -10.41 23.96
N TYR A 43 -3.09 -10.14 22.83
CA TYR A 43 -4.28 -10.88 22.41
C TYR A 43 -3.97 -12.36 22.14
N LEU A 44 -2.87 -12.64 21.42
CA LEU A 44 -2.43 -14.01 21.11
C LEU A 44 -2.01 -14.81 22.34
N LEU A 45 -1.58 -14.15 23.41
CA LEU A 45 -1.28 -14.79 24.69
C LEU A 45 -2.49 -14.91 25.61
N SER A 46 -3.64 -14.35 25.24
CA SER A 46 -4.87 -14.39 26.08
C SER A 46 -5.60 -15.74 25.98
N GLU A 47 -6.55 -15.93 26.89
CA GLU A 47 -7.42 -17.12 26.91
C GLU A 47 -8.28 -17.27 25.64
N HIS A 48 -8.58 -16.16 24.93
CA HIS A 48 -9.40 -16.20 23.70
C HIS A 48 -8.79 -17.03 22.56
N THR A 49 -7.49 -17.21 22.57
CA THR A 49 -6.77 -17.96 21.52
C THR A 49 -6.24 -19.30 21.99
N ARG A 50 -6.46 -19.65 23.27
CA ARG A 50 -5.98 -20.89 23.86
C ARG A 50 -6.56 -22.11 23.15
N GLY A 51 -5.71 -23.08 22.83
CA GLY A 51 -6.11 -24.33 22.15
C GLY A 51 -6.48 -24.19 20.69
N VAL A 52 -6.55 -22.95 20.16
CA VAL A 52 -6.90 -22.65 18.76
C VAL A 52 -5.69 -22.15 17.98
N ILE A 53 -4.87 -21.28 18.61
CA ILE A 53 -3.70 -20.67 17.97
C ILE A 53 -2.46 -20.99 18.78
N TYR A 54 -1.41 -21.52 18.12
CA TYR A 54 -0.05 -21.56 18.62
C TYR A 54 0.72 -20.33 18.11
N PRO A 55 1.05 -19.35 18.99
CA PRO A 55 1.72 -18.13 18.60
C PRO A 55 3.20 -18.34 18.33
N GLN A 56 3.70 -17.71 17.25
CA GLN A 56 5.12 -17.55 16.96
C GLN A 56 5.43 -16.06 16.89
N PHE A 57 6.33 -15.56 17.73
CA PHE A 57 6.69 -14.14 17.76
C PHE A 57 8.05 -13.92 17.10
N ALA A 58 8.04 -13.26 15.94
CA ALA A 58 9.26 -12.97 15.19
C ALA A 58 9.71 -11.53 15.44
N SER A 59 10.87 -11.36 16.05
CA SER A 59 11.46 -10.05 16.34
C SER A 59 12.96 -10.18 16.62
N HIS A 60 13.76 -9.15 16.30
CA HIS A 60 15.15 -8.99 16.75
C HIS A 60 15.31 -7.79 17.71
N ASN A 61 14.20 -7.20 18.14
CA ASN A 61 14.18 -6.11 19.10
C ASN A 61 14.07 -6.67 20.52
N ALA A 62 15.11 -6.49 21.32
CA ALA A 62 15.19 -7.04 22.68
C ALA A 62 14.06 -6.50 23.58
N HIS A 63 13.71 -5.22 23.48
CA HIS A 63 12.58 -4.65 24.21
C HIS A 63 11.25 -5.35 23.88
N THR A 64 10.99 -5.60 22.60
CA THR A 64 9.79 -6.34 22.16
C THR A 64 9.78 -7.77 22.72
N VAL A 65 10.92 -8.47 22.66
CA VAL A 65 11.06 -9.84 23.21
C VAL A 65 10.79 -9.85 24.71
N THR A 66 11.40 -8.93 25.45
CA THR A 66 11.20 -8.80 26.90
C THR A 66 9.74 -8.47 27.26
N CYS A 67 9.09 -7.58 26.52
CA CYS A 67 7.67 -7.29 26.71
C CYS A 67 6.79 -8.54 26.51
N ILE A 68 7.09 -9.38 25.51
CA ILE A 68 6.33 -10.62 25.28
C ILE A 68 6.54 -11.60 26.43
N LEU A 69 7.77 -11.77 26.90
CA LEU A 69 8.07 -12.62 28.08
C LEU A 69 7.29 -12.13 29.30
N ALA A 70 7.33 -10.83 29.58
CA ALA A 70 6.57 -10.25 30.71
C ALA A 70 5.04 -10.40 30.53
N LEU A 71 4.51 -10.31 29.33
CA LEU A 71 3.09 -10.59 29.05
C LEU A 71 2.74 -12.05 29.28
N ALA A 72 3.63 -12.97 28.92
CA ALA A 72 3.44 -14.41 29.13
C ALA A 72 3.51 -14.78 30.63
N ASP A 73 4.44 -14.17 31.35
CA ASP A 73 4.60 -14.39 32.82
C ASP A 73 3.41 -13.82 33.61
N ALA A 74 2.84 -12.71 33.14
CA ALA A 74 1.65 -12.10 33.73
C ALA A 74 0.34 -12.84 33.40
N ALA A 75 0.35 -13.81 32.49
CA ALA A 75 -0.82 -14.62 32.19
C ALA A 75 -1.25 -15.48 33.35
N LYS A 76 -2.56 -15.59 33.61
CA LYS A 76 -3.11 -16.40 34.70
C LYS A 76 -2.74 -17.90 34.60
N THR A 77 -2.59 -18.38 33.41
CA THR A 77 -2.20 -19.75 33.07
C THR A 77 -1.08 -19.75 32.04
N PRO A 78 -0.09 -20.64 32.16
CA PRO A 78 1.00 -20.72 31.18
C PRO A 78 0.49 -20.88 29.76
N ARG A 79 1.17 -20.25 28.82
CA ARG A 79 0.87 -20.29 27.37
C ARG A 79 2.03 -20.93 26.62
N ASP A 80 1.70 -21.87 25.74
CA ASP A 80 2.65 -22.39 24.78
C ASP A 80 2.80 -21.40 23.62
N PHE A 81 4.01 -20.98 23.37
CA PHE A 81 4.39 -20.16 22.23
C PHE A 81 5.87 -20.34 21.91
N GLU A 82 6.32 -19.82 20.79
CA GLU A 82 7.73 -19.80 20.45
C GLU A 82 8.14 -18.44 19.90
N PHE A 83 9.41 -18.13 20.07
CA PHE A 83 10.03 -17.05 19.30
C PHE A 83 10.56 -17.55 17.97
N GLN A 84 10.72 -16.62 17.04
CA GLN A 84 11.40 -16.88 15.78
C GLN A 84 12.44 -15.82 15.51
N ARG A 85 13.65 -16.27 15.17
CA ARG A 85 14.70 -15.42 14.63
C ARG A 85 15.08 -15.81 13.21
N LEU A 86 15.75 -14.94 12.52
CA LEU A 86 16.36 -15.22 11.24
C LEU A 86 17.74 -15.82 11.44
N HIS A 87 18.13 -16.74 10.57
CA HIS A 87 19.47 -17.31 10.58
C HIS A 87 20.52 -16.20 10.40
N GLY A 88 21.55 -16.21 11.24
CA GLY A 88 22.62 -15.21 11.25
C GLY A 88 22.25 -13.88 11.93
N MET A 89 21.09 -13.81 12.62
CA MET A 89 20.69 -12.60 13.34
C MET A 89 20.22 -12.94 14.76
N GLY A 90 20.58 -12.07 15.73
CA GLY A 90 20.06 -12.09 17.09
C GLY A 90 20.54 -13.26 17.95
N ASP A 91 21.69 -13.88 17.67
CA ASP A 91 22.21 -15.02 18.40
C ASP A 91 22.32 -14.72 19.89
N ALA A 92 23.04 -13.68 20.32
CA ALA A 92 23.23 -13.34 21.72
C ALA A 92 21.91 -13.04 22.47
N LEU A 93 20.94 -12.39 21.82
CA LEU A 93 19.62 -12.15 22.39
C LEU A 93 18.90 -13.47 22.66
N TYR A 94 18.88 -14.36 21.69
CA TYR A 94 18.11 -15.59 21.79
C TYR A 94 18.80 -16.69 22.57
N ASP A 95 20.12 -16.69 22.66
CA ASP A 95 20.86 -17.52 23.60
C ASP A 95 20.44 -17.19 25.05
N THR A 96 20.37 -15.89 25.37
CA THR A 96 19.85 -15.42 26.67
C THR A 96 18.40 -15.88 26.92
N VAL A 97 17.52 -15.78 25.90
CA VAL A 97 16.12 -16.23 26.01
C VAL A 97 16.02 -17.73 26.28
N ILE A 98 16.84 -18.54 25.60
CA ILE A 98 16.87 -20.00 25.81
C ILE A 98 17.41 -20.35 27.19
N GLU A 99 18.53 -19.76 27.59
CA GLU A 99 19.21 -20.09 28.85
C GLU A 99 18.42 -19.64 30.09
N GLN A 100 17.92 -18.39 30.08
CA GLN A 100 17.27 -17.80 31.24
C GLN A 100 15.78 -18.12 31.34
N HIS A 101 15.07 -18.17 30.20
CA HIS A 101 13.62 -18.35 30.16
C HIS A 101 13.19 -19.73 29.67
N ARG A 102 14.12 -20.58 29.22
CA ARG A 102 13.86 -21.91 28.64
C ARG A 102 12.77 -21.89 27.55
N GLN A 103 12.67 -20.76 26.85
CA GLN A 103 11.66 -20.54 25.81
C GLN A 103 12.13 -21.13 24.48
N THR A 104 11.22 -21.80 23.78
CA THR A 104 11.49 -22.33 22.43
C THR A 104 11.78 -21.20 21.44
N VAL A 105 12.86 -21.37 20.68
CA VAL A 105 13.25 -20.44 19.62
C VAL A 105 13.42 -21.20 18.31
N ARG A 106 12.72 -20.77 17.28
CA ARG A 106 12.81 -21.33 15.94
C ARG A 106 13.69 -20.44 15.05
N ILE A 107 14.62 -21.07 14.34
CA ILE A 107 15.47 -20.38 13.38
C ILE A 107 14.86 -20.52 11.98
N TYR A 108 14.55 -19.39 11.34
CA TYR A 108 14.11 -19.36 9.96
C TYR A 108 15.30 -19.14 9.02
N ALA A 109 15.46 -20.02 8.06
CA ALA A 109 16.43 -19.89 7.00
C ALA A 109 15.76 -20.21 5.64
N PRO A 110 15.90 -19.38 4.62
CA PRO A 110 15.47 -19.73 3.27
C PRO A 110 16.43 -20.74 2.67
N VAL A 111 15.89 -21.65 1.86
CA VAL A 111 16.66 -22.64 1.08
C VAL A 111 16.34 -22.42 -0.39
N GLY A 112 17.37 -22.28 -1.22
CA GLY A 112 17.20 -22.07 -2.65
C GLY A 112 18.51 -21.76 -3.37
N ALA A 113 18.43 -21.57 -4.69
CA ALA A 113 19.58 -21.13 -5.47
C ALA A 113 19.91 -19.65 -5.19
N HIS A 114 21.14 -19.24 -5.45
CA HIS A 114 21.64 -17.87 -5.20
C HIS A 114 20.70 -16.79 -5.77
N LYS A 115 20.23 -16.96 -7.01
CA LYS A 115 19.33 -16.00 -7.68
C LYS A 115 18.01 -15.83 -6.95
N ASP A 116 17.51 -16.88 -6.30
CA ASP A 116 16.21 -16.88 -5.60
C ASP A 116 16.37 -16.31 -4.17
N LEU A 117 17.57 -16.39 -3.60
CA LEU A 117 17.89 -15.88 -2.26
C LEU A 117 18.30 -14.41 -2.26
N LEU A 118 18.72 -13.84 -3.39
CA LEU A 118 19.18 -12.46 -3.46
C LEU A 118 18.14 -11.44 -2.94
N PRO A 119 16.87 -11.50 -3.33
CA PRO A 119 15.85 -10.57 -2.79
C PRO A 119 15.65 -10.71 -1.27
N TYR A 120 15.82 -11.91 -0.73
CA TYR A 120 15.78 -12.12 0.71
C TYR A 120 16.94 -11.44 1.42
N LEU A 121 18.16 -11.59 0.92
CA LEU A 121 19.39 -11.01 1.49
C LEU A 121 19.35 -9.48 1.42
N VAL A 122 18.94 -8.91 0.29
CA VAL A 122 18.83 -7.46 0.11
C VAL A 122 17.87 -6.86 1.16
N ARG A 123 16.70 -7.47 1.39
CA ARG A 123 15.79 -6.99 2.44
C ARG A 123 16.41 -7.06 3.84
N ARG A 124 17.26 -8.09 4.11
CA ARG A 124 17.95 -8.17 5.41
C ARG A 124 18.97 -7.06 5.58
N LEU A 125 19.73 -6.76 4.54
CA LEU A 125 20.69 -5.65 4.56
C LEU A 125 19.99 -4.30 4.78
N LEU A 126 18.88 -4.05 4.10
CA LEU A 126 18.09 -2.83 4.27
C LEU A 126 17.48 -2.72 5.67
N GLU A 127 16.97 -3.83 6.21
CA GLU A 127 16.41 -3.87 7.58
C GLU A 127 17.49 -3.55 8.63
N ASN A 128 18.67 -4.13 8.51
CA ASN A 128 19.74 -3.93 9.47
C ASN A 128 20.40 -2.55 9.32
N GLY A 129 20.47 -2.03 8.11
CA GLY A 129 21.07 -0.73 7.80
C GLY A 129 20.15 0.47 8.07
N ALA A 130 18.86 0.26 8.35
CA ALA A 130 17.95 1.36 8.62
C ALA A 130 18.29 2.05 9.98
N ASN A 131 18.41 3.37 9.97
CA ASN A 131 18.71 4.17 11.17
C ASN A 131 17.68 3.97 12.31
N THR A 132 16.47 3.55 11.99
CA THR A 132 15.40 3.22 12.96
C THR A 132 15.44 1.77 13.43
N SER A 133 16.35 0.95 12.89
CA SER A 133 16.54 -0.44 13.33
C SER A 133 17.04 -0.47 14.77
N PHE A 134 16.44 -1.33 15.61
CA PHE A 134 16.91 -1.53 16.98
C PHE A 134 18.38 -1.94 17.02
N VAL A 135 18.80 -2.83 16.12
CA VAL A 135 20.19 -3.31 16.04
C VAL A 135 21.16 -2.16 15.69
N HIS A 136 20.78 -1.28 14.77
CA HIS A 136 21.59 -0.11 14.44
C HIS A 136 21.70 0.86 15.62
N GLN A 137 20.57 1.17 16.26
CA GLN A 137 20.53 2.08 17.41
C GLN A 137 21.30 1.55 18.63
N LEU A 138 21.34 0.21 18.82
CA LEU A 138 22.07 -0.41 19.93
C LEU A 138 23.59 -0.23 19.83
N VAL A 139 24.14 -0.14 18.62
CA VAL A 139 25.57 0.03 18.37
C VAL A 139 25.97 1.52 18.18
N ASP A 140 25.02 2.41 18.12
CA ASP A 140 25.25 3.86 17.99
C ASP A 140 25.51 4.48 19.38
N PRO A 141 26.73 4.92 19.71
CA PRO A 141 27.07 5.48 21.01
C PRO A 141 26.35 6.81 21.31
N SER A 142 25.74 7.44 20.32
CA SER A 142 24.97 8.67 20.48
C SER A 142 23.54 8.43 20.98
N VAL A 143 23.07 7.19 20.95
CA VAL A 143 21.71 6.82 21.36
C VAL A 143 21.71 6.32 22.81
N PRO A 144 21.07 7.04 23.76
CA PRO A 144 20.97 6.57 25.14
C PRO A 144 20.18 5.27 25.24
N VAL A 145 20.69 4.32 26.04
CA VAL A 145 20.02 3.01 26.25
C VAL A 145 18.60 3.20 26.76
N GLU A 146 18.36 4.19 27.60
CA GLU A 146 17.05 4.52 28.15
C GLU A 146 16.01 4.81 27.06
N SER A 147 16.43 5.42 25.95
CA SER A 147 15.53 5.67 24.82
C SER A 147 15.10 4.41 24.07
N LEU A 148 15.90 3.35 24.14
CA LEU A 148 15.62 2.06 23.48
C LEU A 148 14.62 1.20 24.25
N ILE A 149 14.44 1.47 25.54
CA ILE A 149 13.53 0.73 26.45
C ILE A 149 12.22 1.49 26.73
N ASP A 150 12.05 2.69 26.20
CA ASP A 150 10.80 3.43 26.30
C ASP A 150 9.64 2.64 25.65
N HIS A 151 8.52 2.53 26.37
CA HIS A 151 7.36 1.84 25.84
C HIS A 151 6.82 2.55 24.60
N PRO A 152 6.51 1.83 23.49
CA PRO A 152 6.14 2.47 22.21
C PRO A 152 4.89 3.37 22.30
N VAL A 153 3.94 3.09 23.20
CA VAL A 153 2.79 3.97 23.46
C VAL A 153 3.26 5.32 24.02
N THR A 154 4.25 5.31 24.92
CA THR A 154 4.81 6.54 25.50
C THR A 154 5.48 7.39 24.43
N GLN A 155 6.24 6.74 23.55
CA GLN A 155 6.85 7.41 22.39
C GLN A 155 5.79 7.97 21.44
N LEU A 156 4.77 7.17 21.11
CA LEU A 156 3.70 7.57 20.18
C LEU A 156 2.91 8.79 20.69
N ARG A 157 2.69 8.90 22.02
CA ARG A 157 2.01 10.03 22.66
C ARG A 157 2.79 11.36 22.60
N LYS A 158 4.08 11.34 22.28
CA LYS A 158 4.89 12.55 22.09
C LYS A 158 4.56 13.27 20.78
N PHE A 159 3.90 12.61 19.83
CA PHE A 159 3.54 13.18 18.53
C PHE A 159 2.15 13.81 18.55
N ALA A 160 2.00 14.95 17.90
CA ALA A 160 0.70 15.60 17.71
C ALA A 160 -0.24 14.79 16.81
N SER A 161 0.31 14.00 15.90
CA SER A 161 -0.43 13.12 14.97
C SER A 161 0.15 11.71 14.99
N LEU A 162 -0.72 10.70 14.94
CA LEU A 162 -0.31 9.30 14.80
C LEU A 162 0.29 9.01 13.42
N ALA A 163 -0.12 9.75 12.40
CA ALA A 163 0.49 9.71 11.08
C ALA A 163 1.79 10.51 11.05
N ASN A 164 2.73 10.09 10.21
CA ASN A 164 3.97 10.83 9.97
C ASN A 164 3.70 11.94 8.95
N ASP A 165 3.77 13.18 9.39
CA ASP A 165 3.56 14.38 8.60
C ASP A 165 4.61 14.62 7.50
N LYS A 166 5.77 13.95 7.61
CA LYS A 166 6.82 13.98 6.57
C LYS A 166 6.51 13.05 5.39
N ILE A 167 5.50 12.20 5.50
CA ILE A 167 5.06 11.32 4.42
C ILE A 167 3.73 11.86 3.91
N PRO A 168 3.71 12.49 2.72
CA PRO A 168 2.47 13.01 2.17
C PRO A 168 1.47 11.90 1.92
N LEU A 169 0.20 12.17 2.18
CA LEU A 169 -0.87 11.28 1.74
C LEU A 169 -0.85 11.13 0.22
N PRO A 170 -1.28 9.99 -0.34
CA PRO A 170 -1.27 9.76 -1.78
C PRO A 170 -1.92 10.89 -2.60
N PRO A 171 -3.07 11.48 -2.22
CA PRO A 171 -3.66 12.60 -2.95
C PRO A 171 -2.76 13.85 -3.00
N ALA A 172 -1.93 14.06 -1.97
CA ALA A 172 -1.05 15.24 -1.83
C ALA A 172 0.39 14.99 -2.27
N LEU A 173 0.68 13.87 -2.94
CA LEU A 173 2.04 13.44 -3.32
C LEU A 173 2.82 14.51 -4.09
N PHE A 174 2.16 15.29 -4.95
CA PHE A 174 2.78 16.32 -5.78
C PHE A 174 2.68 17.73 -5.19
N GLY A 175 2.29 17.86 -3.91
CA GLY A 175 2.15 19.14 -3.21
C GLY A 175 1.17 20.08 -3.93
N SER A 176 1.59 21.33 -4.13
CA SER A 176 0.78 22.36 -4.81
C SER A 176 0.84 22.30 -6.33
N VAL A 177 1.74 21.48 -6.92
CA VAL A 177 1.93 21.42 -8.39
C VAL A 177 0.70 20.81 -9.08
N ARG A 178 0.19 19.72 -8.54
CA ARG A 178 -1.03 19.07 -9.02
C ARG A 178 -1.56 18.07 -7.99
N LYS A 179 -2.82 17.72 -8.09
CA LYS A 179 -3.37 16.57 -7.33
C LYS A 179 -2.91 15.25 -7.95
N ASN A 180 -2.75 14.24 -7.15
CA ASN A 180 -2.61 12.87 -7.63
C ASN A 180 -4.00 12.33 -7.98
N SER A 181 -4.12 11.58 -9.07
CA SER A 181 -5.38 10.92 -9.45
C SER A 181 -5.82 9.96 -8.37
N GLN A 182 -7.10 10.01 -8.04
CA GLN A 182 -7.65 9.14 -7.02
C GLN A 182 -7.98 7.76 -7.60
N GLY A 183 -7.53 6.71 -6.94
CA GLY A 183 -7.83 5.32 -7.27
C GLY A 183 -8.82 4.68 -6.29
N LEU A 184 -9.12 3.43 -6.54
CA LEU A 184 -10.02 2.62 -5.72
C LEU A 184 -9.30 1.38 -5.21
N ASN A 185 -9.36 1.13 -3.92
CA ASN A 185 -8.84 -0.13 -3.36
C ASN A 185 -9.90 -1.22 -3.44
N MET A 186 -9.82 -2.05 -4.47
CA MET A 186 -10.76 -3.15 -4.72
C MET A 186 -10.71 -4.27 -3.67
N ASN A 187 -9.74 -4.28 -2.77
CA ASN A 187 -9.66 -5.23 -1.66
C ASN A 187 -10.50 -4.79 -0.44
N ILE A 188 -11.09 -3.59 -0.48
CA ILE A 188 -11.96 -3.07 0.58
C ILE A 188 -13.42 -3.31 0.18
N SER A 189 -14.13 -4.18 0.93
CA SER A 189 -15.51 -4.56 0.63
C SER A 189 -16.46 -3.36 0.53
N ALA A 190 -16.34 -2.36 1.38
CA ALA A 190 -17.17 -1.16 1.34
C ALA A 190 -16.96 -0.34 0.04
N ALA A 191 -15.71 -0.24 -0.43
CA ALA A 191 -15.40 0.43 -1.68
C ALA A 191 -15.94 -0.34 -2.89
N MET A 192 -15.86 -1.68 -2.87
CA MET A 192 -16.45 -2.52 -3.89
C MET A 192 -17.96 -2.43 -3.94
N GLN A 193 -18.65 -2.46 -2.79
CA GLN A 193 -20.10 -2.28 -2.72
C GLN A 193 -20.55 -0.93 -3.29
N ALA A 194 -19.84 0.15 -2.98
CA ALA A 194 -20.12 1.47 -3.54
C ALA A 194 -19.95 1.48 -5.07
N LEU A 195 -18.89 0.86 -5.58
CA LEU A 195 -18.68 0.71 -7.03
C LEU A 195 -19.78 -0.12 -7.70
N GLU A 196 -20.17 -1.24 -7.10
CA GLU A 196 -21.26 -2.09 -7.60
C GLU A 196 -22.57 -1.33 -7.68
N LEU A 197 -22.92 -0.56 -6.65
CA LEU A 197 -24.13 0.27 -6.65
C LEU A 197 -24.09 1.34 -7.74
N ALA A 198 -22.94 2.01 -7.94
CA ALA A 198 -22.75 3.00 -8.99
C ALA A 198 -22.82 2.38 -10.39
N TYR A 199 -22.38 1.15 -10.54
CA TYR A 199 -22.35 0.43 -11.81
C TYR A 199 -23.72 -0.17 -12.23
N GLN A 200 -24.60 -0.51 -11.28
CA GLN A 200 -25.89 -1.16 -11.55
C GLN A 200 -26.75 -0.48 -12.65
N PRO A 201 -26.92 0.86 -12.68
CA PRO A 201 -27.70 1.52 -13.74
C PRO A 201 -27.13 1.35 -15.14
N HIS A 202 -25.85 0.95 -15.24
CA HIS A 202 -25.13 0.84 -16.50
C HIS A 202 -25.04 -0.59 -17.06
N LEU A 203 -25.42 -1.59 -16.27
CA LEU A 203 -25.28 -3.03 -16.64
C LEU A 203 -25.98 -3.40 -17.95
N ASN A 204 -27.15 -2.80 -18.22
CA ASN A 204 -27.95 -3.09 -19.41
C ASN A 204 -27.96 -1.96 -20.43
N ARG A 205 -27.12 -0.94 -20.22
CA ARG A 205 -27.01 0.19 -21.15
C ARG A 205 -26.32 -0.28 -22.43
N GLN A 206 -26.92 0.07 -23.59
CA GLN A 206 -26.25 -0.07 -24.87
C GLN A 206 -25.39 1.16 -25.15
N TRP A 207 -24.14 0.94 -25.44
CA TRP A 207 -23.17 2.00 -25.67
C TRP A 207 -22.95 2.23 -27.15
N HIS A 208 -22.95 3.50 -27.57
CA HIS A 208 -22.74 3.88 -28.97
C HIS A 208 -21.64 4.92 -29.04
N ALA A 209 -20.57 4.59 -29.73
CA ALA A 209 -19.48 5.51 -30.01
C ALA A 209 -19.44 5.84 -31.52
N ALA A 210 -19.08 7.06 -31.87
CA ALA A 210 -18.92 7.50 -33.25
C ALA A 210 -17.81 8.52 -33.35
N PRO A 211 -17.16 8.67 -34.53
CA PRO A 211 -16.23 9.78 -34.80
C PRO A 211 -16.91 11.13 -34.62
N VAL A 212 -16.19 12.09 -34.04
CA VAL A 212 -16.67 13.47 -33.88
C VAL A 212 -15.68 14.40 -34.57
N ILE A 213 -16.16 15.15 -35.56
CA ILE A 213 -15.37 16.16 -36.27
C ILE A 213 -16.13 17.49 -36.20
N ASN A 214 -15.48 18.57 -35.79
CA ASN A 214 -16.10 19.88 -35.58
C ASN A 214 -17.36 19.85 -34.70
N GLY A 215 -17.43 18.95 -33.72
CA GLY A 215 -18.59 18.80 -32.82
C GLY A 215 -19.73 17.93 -33.37
N GLU A 216 -19.65 17.50 -34.64
CA GLU A 216 -20.66 16.66 -35.29
C GLU A 216 -20.27 15.17 -35.21
N LYS A 217 -21.23 14.31 -34.83
CA LYS A 217 -21.06 12.85 -34.89
C LYS A 217 -21.24 12.39 -36.34
N LEU A 218 -20.28 11.63 -36.82
CA LEU A 218 -20.27 11.10 -38.17
C LEU A 218 -20.57 9.59 -38.15
N ASN A 219 -21.28 9.14 -39.21
CA ASN A 219 -21.46 7.72 -39.46
C ASN A 219 -20.19 7.13 -40.10
N GLY A 220 -19.85 5.90 -39.69
CA GLY A 220 -18.71 5.20 -40.23
C GLY A 220 -18.94 3.69 -40.29
N TYR A 221 -17.87 2.93 -40.43
CA TYR A 221 -17.95 1.47 -40.37
C TYR A 221 -18.34 1.04 -38.94
N THR A 222 -19.44 0.31 -38.83
CA THR A 222 -19.99 -0.11 -37.54
C THR A 222 -19.45 -1.48 -37.14
N GLN A 223 -18.95 -1.58 -35.90
CA GLN A 223 -18.51 -2.82 -35.30
C GLN A 223 -19.21 -3.02 -33.95
N GLU A 224 -19.65 -4.24 -33.66
CA GLU A 224 -20.15 -4.62 -32.35
C GLU A 224 -19.00 -4.66 -31.32
N VAL A 225 -19.25 -4.07 -30.16
CA VAL A 225 -18.37 -4.17 -29.00
C VAL A 225 -18.92 -5.24 -28.08
N ARG A 226 -18.15 -6.29 -27.88
CA ARG A 226 -18.54 -7.44 -27.07
C ARG A 226 -17.82 -7.47 -25.73
N CYS A 227 -18.48 -8.09 -24.73
CA CYS A 227 -17.91 -8.22 -23.39
C CYS A 227 -16.68 -9.15 -23.45
N PRO A 228 -15.50 -8.73 -22.95
CA PRO A 228 -14.27 -9.52 -23.05
C PRO A 228 -14.34 -10.90 -22.41
N TYR A 229 -15.03 -11.04 -21.28
CA TYR A 229 -15.16 -12.33 -20.58
C TYR A 229 -16.41 -13.12 -20.98
N GLN A 230 -17.35 -12.50 -21.74
CA GLN A 230 -18.58 -13.16 -22.21
C GLN A 230 -18.87 -12.71 -23.66
N GLN A 231 -18.23 -13.33 -24.62
CA GLN A 231 -18.27 -12.93 -26.03
C GLN A 231 -19.67 -12.98 -26.67
N SER A 232 -20.63 -13.73 -26.10
CA SER A 232 -22.03 -13.74 -26.54
C SER A 232 -22.79 -12.45 -26.19
N LYS A 233 -22.27 -11.63 -25.20
CA LYS A 233 -22.90 -10.40 -24.75
C LYS A 233 -22.39 -9.22 -25.55
N VAL A 234 -23.27 -8.58 -26.34
CA VAL A 234 -23.00 -7.32 -27.02
C VAL A 234 -23.22 -6.16 -26.04
N LEU A 235 -22.22 -5.30 -25.89
CA LEU A 235 -22.25 -4.12 -25.01
C LEU A 235 -22.72 -2.87 -25.75
N GLY A 236 -22.62 -2.87 -27.08
CA GLY A 236 -23.00 -1.75 -27.92
C GLY A 236 -22.29 -1.78 -29.28
N THR A 237 -22.20 -0.61 -29.91
CA THR A 237 -21.55 -0.47 -31.21
C THR A 237 -20.56 0.68 -31.22
N ALA A 238 -19.45 0.53 -31.96
CA ALA A 238 -18.52 1.58 -32.28
C ALA A 238 -18.48 1.80 -33.79
N GLN A 239 -18.55 3.05 -34.21
CA GLN A 239 -18.36 3.44 -35.62
C GLN A 239 -16.93 3.95 -35.79
N PHE A 240 -16.27 3.50 -36.82
CA PHE A 240 -14.89 3.90 -37.16
C PHE A 240 -14.87 4.82 -38.36
N ALA A 241 -14.04 5.85 -38.26
CA ALA A 241 -13.86 6.81 -39.33
C ALA A 241 -13.21 6.16 -40.57
N SER A 242 -13.65 6.58 -41.76
CA SER A 242 -12.98 6.29 -43.03
C SER A 242 -11.71 7.14 -43.20
N ALA A 243 -10.84 6.74 -44.13
CA ALA A 243 -9.67 7.56 -44.49
C ALA A 243 -10.04 8.97 -44.97
N ALA A 244 -11.15 9.09 -45.71
CA ALA A 244 -11.65 10.39 -46.13
C ALA A 244 -12.08 11.28 -44.95
N GLN A 245 -12.76 10.71 -43.96
CA GLN A 245 -13.13 11.42 -42.72
C GLN A 245 -11.91 11.78 -41.88
N ALA A 246 -10.89 10.94 -41.84
CA ALA A 246 -9.62 11.29 -41.21
C ALA A 246 -8.93 12.48 -41.90
N GLY A 247 -8.98 12.54 -43.26
CA GLY A 247 -8.54 13.71 -44.04
C GLY A 247 -9.33 14.97 -43.65
N GLN A 248 -10.65 14.89 -43.60
CA GLN A 248 -11.50 16.00 -43.16
C GLN A 248 -11.16 16.53 -41.77
N ALA A 249 -10.83 15.61 -40.84
CA ALA A 249 -10.41 15.98 -39.49
C ALA A 249 -9.07 16.74 -39.49
N LEU A 250 -8.11 16.31 -40.31
CA LEU A 250 -6.84 17.02 -40.49
C LEU A 250 -7.01 18.41 -41.07
N ASP A 251 -7.86 18.56 -42.10
CA ASP A 251 -8.18 19.85 -42.70
C ASP A 251 -8.84 20.80 -41.67
N ALA A 252 -9.78 20.28 -40.90
CA ALA A 252 -10.43 21.03 -39.81
C ALA A 252 -9.43 21.49 -38.73
N LEU A 253 -8.48 20.64 -38.36
CA LEU A 253 -7.40 20.98 -37.43
C LEU A 253 -6.45 22.03 -38.00
N ALA A 254 -6.12 21.94 -39.31
CA ALA A 254 -5.27 22.91 -39.95
C ALA A 254 -5.92 24.33 -39.98
N VAL A 255 -7.23 24.39 -40.21
CA VAL A 255 -8.00 25.65 -40.14
C VAL A 255 -8.06 26.22 -38.72
N ALA A 256 -8.19 25.35 -37.69
CA ALA A 256 -8.28 25.77 -36.30
C ALA A 256 -6.91 26.16 -35.71
N TRP A 257 -5.81 25.65 -36.25
CA TRP A 257 -4.46 25.81 -35.73
C TRP A 257 -4.02 27.26 -35.46
N PRO A 258 -4.18 28.24 -36.36
CA PRO A 258 -3.69 29.60 -36.12
C PRO A 258 -4.32 30.23 -34.87
N ARG A 259 -5.63 30.06 -34.69
CA ARG A 259 -6.35 30.56 -33.51
C ARG A 259 -5.89 29.84 -32.23
N TRP A 260 -5.77 28.52 -32.27
CA TRP A 260 -5.31 27.72 -31.15
C TRP A 260 -3.88 28.09 -30.75
N ASN A 261 -2.99 28.25 -31.72
CA ASN A 261 -1.60 28.62 -31.47
C ASN A 261 -1.45 30.02 -30.87
N ALA A 262 -2.33 30.95 -31.24
CA ALA A 262 -2.39 32.30 -30.68
C ALA A 262 -3.04 32.37 -29.27
N THR A 263 -3.71 31.32 -28.85
CA THR A 263 -4.33 31.26 -27.49
C THR A 263 -3.23 31.19 -26.44
N PRO A 264 -3.26 32.04 -25.39
CA PRO A 264 -2.30 32.01 -24.30
C PRO A 264 -2.18 30.60 -23.68
N VAL A 265 -0.96 30.24 -23.31
CA VAL A 265 -0.66 28.87 -22.80
C VAL A 265 -1.46 28.55 -21.55
N GLU A 266 -1.70 29.52 -20.68
CA GLU A 266 -2.49 29.40 -19.45
C GLU A 266 -3.94 29.03 -19.73
N GLN A 267 -4.54 29.63 -20.78
CA GLN A 267 -5.91 29.31 -21.20
C GLN A 267 -6.00 27.91 -21.81
N ARG A 268 -4.99 27.48 -22.55
CA ARG A 268 -4.91 26.12 -23.09
C ARG A 268 -4.74 25.10 -21.98
N ALA A 269 -3.88 25.38 -21.00
CA ALA A 269 -3.66 24.55 -19.83
C ALA A 269 -4.94 24.39 -18.98
N ALA A 270 -5.66 25.49 -18.73
CA ALA A 270 -6.90 25.50 -17.95
C ALA A 270 -8.00 24.57 -18.53
N ILE A 271 -8.00 24.33 -19.85
CA ILE A 271 -8.93 23.35 -20.46
C ILE A 271 -8.62 21.93 -19.99
N PHE A 272 -7.35 21.55 -19.93
CA PHE A 272 -6.92 20.23 -19.48
C PHE A 272 -7.07 20.06 -17.95
N GLU A 273 -6.82 21.11 -17.18
CA GLU A 273 -7.06 21.10 -15.74
C GLU A 273 -8.55 20.89 -15.43
N ARG A 274 -9.43 21.62 -16.15
CA ARG A 274 -10.88 21.41 -16.05
C ARG A 274 -11.32 20.00 -16.48
N LEU A 275 -10.69 19.45 -17.53
CA LEU A 275 -10.97 18.07 -17.95
C LEU A 275 -10.59 17.08 -16.87
N ALA A 276 -9.43 17.27 -16.22
CA ALA A 276 -8.99 16.43 -15.11
C ALA A 276 -10.00 16.46 -13.95
N ASP A 277 -10.46 17.65 -13.55
CA ASP A 277 -11.48 17.80 -12.50
C ASP A 277 -12.81 17.11 -12.87
N LEU A 278 -13.24 17.21 -14.13
CA LEU A 278 -14.47 16.54 -14.60
C LEU A 278 -14.33 15.01 -14.58
N LEU A 279 -13.17 14.48 -14.94
CA LEU A 279 -12.90 13.04 -14.87
C LEU A 279 -12.92 12.52 -13.43
N GLU A 280 -12.40 13.29 -12.46
CA GLU A 280 -12.46 12.93 -11.04
C GLU A 280 -13.90 12.94 -10.51
N VAL A 281 -14.73 13.87 -10.93
CA VAL A 281 -16.14 13.96 -10.50
C VAL A 281 -17.00 12.85 -11.09
N GLN A 282 -16.68 12.38 -12.31
CA GLN A 282 -17.46 11.37 -13.03
C GLN A 282 -16.83 9.97 -13.01
N ARG A 283 -15.91 9.76 -12.11
CA ARG A 283 -15.19 8.51 -11.93
C ARG A 283 -16.11 7.35 -11.58
#